data_7b1808a069646bb2a859e32eb5761e97
#
_entry.id   7b1808a069646bb2a859e32eb5761e97
#
_cell.length_a   1.000
_cell.length_b   1.000
_cell.length_c   1.000
_cell.angle_alpha   90.00
_cell.angle_beta   90.00
_cell.angle_gamma   90.00
#
_symmetry.space_group_name_H-M   'P 1'
#
loop_
_entity.id
_entity.type
_entity.pdbx_description
1 polymer ?
#
loop_
_entity_poly.entity_id
_entity_poly.type
_entity_poly.pdbx_seq_one_letter_code
_entity_poly.pdbx_strand_id
1 'polypeptide(L)'
;MGNRGDDSLNAGGGNDTLMGGKDNDIVEGGNGDDLVRGDRADDVVKGGNGADRLFGGKNNDSLFGGSGNDALSGDRDNDTLTGGLGEDTLTGGEGRDVFVLERNGSIDEIADFENGIDLIKLPEGLSFDDISLKDSSDSQQNTLIIDNLTGEAIAKVNNLFASSFSSENFLFEVSDNTQTDNQDFIDRVIGLTNQERSQLSLSPLTANPLLTQAAQTHTENMAVQDFLEHTGLDGSSAGDRIEATGYDFSAWAENIAGGYQTPEAVVEGWMNSEGHRANIVNPNLQQIGVGYYFLEEDTGNINYNYYWTQVFATPL
;
A
#
# COMPACT_ATOMS: atom_id res chain seq x y z
N MET A 1 -13.62 -32.43 10.83
CA MET A 1 -13.66 -32.67 9.36
C MET A 1 -14.96 -32.14 8.81
N GLY A 2 -14.89 -31.14 7.96
CA GLY A 2 -15.96 -30.79 7.03
C GLY A 2 -16.07 -31.85 5.95
N ASN A 3 -17.05 -31.81 5.10
CA ASN A 3 -17.20 -32.76 3.98
C ASN A 3 -17.63 -32.02 2.71
N ARG A 4 -18.83 -31.45 2.67
CA ARG A 4 -19.41 -30.66 1.58
C ARG A 4 -20.27 -29.56 2.17
N GLY A 5 -20.22 -28.40 1.56
CA GLY A 5 -20.85 -27.18 1.98
C GLY A 5 -19.88 -26.35 2.79
N ASP A 6 -20.18 -25.07 2.89
CA ASP A 6 -19.33 -24.10 3.60
C ASP A 6 -19.40 -24.38 5.11
N ASP A 7 -18.34 -24.98 5.63
CA ASP A 7 -18.23 -25.40 7.02
C ASP A 7 -17.43 -24.37 7.86
N SER A 8 -17.69 -24.30 9.16
CA SER A 8 -16.88 -23.54 10.12
C SER A 8 -16.39 -24.48 11.22
N LEU A 9 -15.11 -24.75 11.24
CA LEU A 9 -14.46 -25.68 12.14
C LEU A 9 -13.52 -24.94 13.10
N ASN A 10 -13.58 -25.25 14.40
CA ASN A 10 -12.63 -24.77 15.40
C ASN A 10 -12.33 -25.90 16.37
N ALA A 11 -11.03 -26.26 16.51
CA ALA A 11 -10.62 -27.37 17.39
C ALA A 11 -10.41 -26.94 18.85
N GLY A 12 -10.04 -25.68 19.07
CA GLY A 12 -9.97 -25.09 20.39
C GLY A 12 -8.60 -25.19 21.06
N GLY A 13 -8.22 -26.30 21.61
CA GLY A 13 -6.91 -26.41 22.24
C GLY A 13 -6.40 -27.84 22.36
N GLY A 14 -5.10 -28.00 22.22
CA GLY A 14 -4.38 -29.25 22.04
C GLY A 14 -3.83 -29.31 20.61
N ASN A 15 -2.99 -30.27 20.31
CA ASN A 15 -2.43 -30.45 18.97
C ASN A 15 -3.42 -31.25 18.09
N ASP A 16 -4.12 -30.54 17.21
CA ASP A 16 -5.25 -31.07 16.47
C ASP A 16 -4.95 -31.30 14.98
N THR A 17 -5.82 -32.01 14.30
CA THR A 17 -5.80 -32.17 12.84
C THR A 17 -7.17 -31.88 12.25
N LEU A 18 -7.25 -30.83 11.43
CA LEU A 18 -8.49 -30.35 10.83
C LEU A 18 -8.41 -30.43 9.30
N MET A 19 -9.56 -30.67 8.67
CA MET A 19 -9.74 -30.65 7.22
C MET A 19 -11.10 -30.01 6.92
N GLY A 20 -11.11 -28.94 6.11
CA GLY A 20 -12.30 -28.30 5.60
C GLY A 20 -13.05 -29.23 4.64
N GLY A 21 -12.50 -29.49 3.49
CA GLY A 21 -13.01 -30.52 2.60
C GLY A 21 -13.35 -30.04 1.21
N LYS A 22 -14.60 -29.69 0.93
CA LYS A 22 -15.06 -29.14 -0.33
C LYS A 22 -15.96 -27.97 -0.04
N ASP A 23 -15.99 -27.04 -0.99
CA ASP A 23 -16.71 -25.78 -0.87
C ASP A 23 -15.95 -24.84 0.11
N ASN A 24 -16.38 -23.62 0.32
CA ASN A 24 -15.60 -22.58 1.00
C ASN A 24 -15.70 -22.71 2.52
N ASP A 25 -14.63 -23.12 3.17
CA ASP A 25 -14.57 -23.44 4.57
C ASP A 25 -13.82 -22.37 5.41
N ILE A 26 -14.15 -22.26 6.68
CA ILE A 26 -13.35 -21.57 7.69
C ILE A 26 -12.86 -22.61 8.68
N VAL A 27 -11.53 -22.80 8.74
CA VAL A 27 -10.91 -23.84 9.57
C VAL A 27 -9.89 -23.20 10.50
N GLU A 28 -10.08 -23.35 11.82
CA GLU A 28 -9.25 -22.77 12.87
C GLU A 28 -8.74 -23.85 13.84
N GLY A 29 -7.40 -23.94 13.98
CA GLY A 29 -6.74 -24.88 14.91
C GLY A 29 -6.96 -24.48 16.36
N GLY A 30 -6.53 -23.30 16.75
CA GLY A 30 -6.76 -22.73 18.07
C GLY A 30 -5.49 -22.60 18.92
N ASN A 31 -5.38 -23.34 20.02
CA ASN A 31 -4.15 -23.35 20.82
C ASN A 31 -3.45 -24.70 20.72
N GLY A 32 -2.18 -24.72 20.43
CA GLY A 32 -1.36 -25.93 20.29
C GLY A 32 -0.77 -26.04 18.89
N ASP A 33 0.08 -27.02 18.66
CA ASP A 33 0.72 -27.19 17.36
C ASP A 33 -0.20 -28.00 16.45
N ASP A 34 -0.91 -27.32 15.54
CA ASP A 34 -2.00 -27.88 14.77
C ASP A 34 -1.60 -28.23 13.32
N LEU A 35 -2.32 -29.14 12.71
CA LEU A 35 -2.31 -29.42 11.27
C LEU A 35 -3.67 -29.07 10.69
N VAL A 36 -3.72 -28.00 9.89
CA VAL A 36 -4.96 -27.44 9.36
C VAL A 36 -4.93 -27.41 7.84
N ARG A 37 -6.01 -27.87 7.19
CA ARG A 37 -6.15 -27.92 5.74
C ARG A 37 -7.49 -27.39 5.28
N GLY A 38 -7.49 -26.55 4.23
CA GLY A 38 -8.69 -26.15 3.49
C GLY A 38 -9.18 -27.26 2.56
N ASP A 39 -8.31 -27.78 1.74
CA ASP A 39 -8.43 -28.83 0.71
C ASP A 39 -8.98 -28.34 -0.64
N ARG A 40 -10.19 -27.89 -0.85
CA ARG A 40 -10.75 -27.46 -2.13
C ARG A 40 -11.72 -26.30 -1.98
N ALA A 41 -11.74 -25.41 -2.98
CA ALA A 41 -12.42 -24.14 -3.08
C ALA A 41 -11.70 -23.05 -2.27
N ASP A 42 -12.27 -21.87 -2.16
CA ASP A 42 -11.60 -20.72 -1.55
C ASP A 42 -11.80 -20.75 -0.03
N ASP A 43 -10.78 -21.19 0.68
CA ASP A 43 -10.84 -21.47 2.11
C ASP A 43 -10.17 -20.35 2.96
N VAL A 44 -10.58 -20.23 4.20
CA VAL A 44 -9.90 -19.45 5.23
C VAL A 44 -9.31 -20.40 6.27
N VAL A 45 -7.99 -20.51 6.31
CA VAL A 45 -7.25 -21.45 7.17
C VAL A 45 -6.47 -20.67 8.22
N LYS A 46 -6.72 -20.95 9.51
CA LYS A 46 -6.08 -20.28 10.63
C LYS A 46 -5.42 -21.30 11.55
N GLY A 47 -4.15 -21.06 11.92
CA GLY A 47 -3.42 -21.83 12.92
C GLY A 47 -3.87 -21.47 14.32
N GLY A 48 -3.48 -20.31 14.78
CA GLY A 48 -3.82 -19.78 16.09
C GLY A 48 -2.62 -19.51 16.97
N ASN A 49 -2.53 -20.16 18.12
CA ASN A 49 -1.33 -20.07 18.96
C ASN A 49 -0.59 -21.42 18.95
N GLY A 50 0.68 -21.43 18.66
CA GLY A 50 1.52 -22.62 18.59
C GLY A 50 2.31 -22.68 17.29
N ALA A 51 3.05 -23.75 17.07
CA ALA A 51 3.78 -23.92 15.83
C ALA A 51 2.95 -24.78 14.86
N ASP A 52 2.23 -24.10 13.97
CA ASP A 52 1.18 -24.70 13.15
C ASP A 52 1.68 -25.08 11.74
N ARG A 53 0.94 -25.96 11.11
CA ARG A 53 1.14 -26.34 9.71
C ARG A 53 -0.16 -26.18 8.94
N LEU A 54 -0.18 -25.20 8.04
CA LEU A 54 -1.36 -24.82 7.28
C LEU A 54 -1.19 -25.16 5.81
N PHE A 55 -2.27 -25.65 5.21
CA PHE A 55 -2.34 -25.95 3.78
C PHE A 55 -3.65 -25.39 3.23
N GLY A 56 -3.58 -24.55 2.21
CA GLY A 56 -4.74 -24.06 1.47
C GLY A 56 -5.34 -25.18 0.62
N GLY A 57 -4.66 -25.55 -0.42
CA GLY A 57 -5.01 -26.71 -1.22
C GLY A 57 -5.26 -26.40 -2.68
N LYS A 58 -6.49 -26.19 -3.11
CA LYS A 58 -6.85 -25.80 -4.47
C LYS A 58 -7.80 -24.63 -4.42
N ASN A 59 -7.69 -23.76 -5.40
CA ASN A 59 -8.33 -22.47 -5.55
C ASN A 59 -7.68 -21.43 -4.62
N ASN A 60 -8.28 -20.25 -4.52
CA ASN A 60 -7.63 -19.11 -3.89
C ASN A 60 -7.90 -19.06 -2.39
N ASP A 61 -6.90 -19.40 -1.60
CA ASP A 61 -7.02 -19.57 -0.16
C ASP A 61 -6.45 -18.37 0.63
N SER A 62 -6.92 -18.19 1.84
CA SER A 62 -6.38 -17.21 2.79
C SER A 62 -5.85 -17.92 4.02
N LEU A 63 -4.52 -17.89 4.22
CA LEU A 63 -3.83 -18.58 5.31
C LEU A 63 -3.31 -17.58 6.34
N PHE A 64 -3.56 -17.86 7.62
CA PHE A 64 -3.10 -17.07 8.76
C PHE A 64 -2.45 -17.99 9.78
N GLY A 65 -1.12 -17.90 9.97
CA GLY A 65 -0.40 -18.70 10.96
C GLY A 65 -0.83 -18.35 12.36
N GLY A 66 -0.60 -17.13 12.79
CA GLY A 66 -1.04 -16.62 14.08
C GLY A 66 0.11 -16.27 15.01
N SER A 67 0.29 -17.01 16.10
CA SER A 67 1.40 -16.81 17.02
C SER A 67 2.21 -18.08 17.17
N GLY A 68 3.49 -18.01 16.92
CA GLY A 68 4.41 -19.15 16.95
C GLY A 68 5.20 -19.21 15.65
N ASN A 69 6.00 -20.23 15.46
CA ASN A 69 6.76 -20.40 14.24
C ASN A 69 6.00 -21.35 13.30
N ASP A 70 5.30 -20.78 12.33
CA ASP A 70 4.32 -21.48 11.52
C ASP A 70 4.90 -21.90 10.15
N ALA A 71 4.30 -22.90 9.53
CA ALA A 71 4.61 -23.30 8.17
C ALA A 71 3.34 -23.29 7.32
N LEU A 72 3.25 -22.35 6.38
CA LEU A 72 2.12 -22.12 5.51
C LEU A 72 2.43 -22.55 4.08
N SER A 73 1.50 -23.26 3.43
CA SER A 73 1.55 -23.62 2.01
C SER A 73 0.22 -23.30 1.34
N GLY A 74 0.21 -22.42 0.33
CA GLY A 74 -0.97 -22.13 -0.49
C GLY A 74 -1.35 -23.32 -1.36
N ASP A 75 -0.36 -24.01 -1.89
CA ASP A 75 -0.40 -25.17 -2.78
C ASP A 75 -0.76 -24.81 -4.23
N ARG A 76 -1.95 -24.53 -4.63
CA ARG A 76 -2.36 -24.23 -6.02
C ARG A 76 -3.33 -23.08 -6.12
N ASP A 77 -3.23 -22.37 -7.27
CA ASP A 77 -4.00 -21.17 -7.62
C ASP A 77 -3.49 -19.95 -6.82
N ASN A 78 -4.24 -18.87 -6.67
CA ASN A 78 -3.69 -17.62 -6.15
C ASN A 78 -4.03 -17.44 -4.67
N ASP A 79 -3.06 -17.57 -3.82
CA ASP A 79 -3.22 -17.63 -2.37
C ASP A 79 -2.73 -16.35 -1.68
N THR A 80 -3.21 -16.12 -0.47
CA THR A 80 -2.73 -15.04 0.41
C THR A 80 -2.24 -15.63 1.72
N LEU A 81 -0.96 -15.39 2.05
CA LEU A 81 -0.28 -15.97 3.21
C LEU A 81 0.16 -14.87 4.18
N THR A 82 -0.25 -14.99 5.43
CA THR A 82 0.17 -14.13 6.56
C THR A 82 0.73 -15.00 7.67
N GLY A 83 2.00 -14.84 7.99
CA GLY A 83 2.67 -15.64 9.04
C GLY A 83 2.16 -15.30 10.44
N GLY A 84 2.21 -14.04 10.81
CA GLY A 84 1.83 -13.56 12.14
C GLY A 84 3.03 -13.32 13.04
N LEU A 85 2.88 -13.60 14.34
CA LEU A 85 3.96 -13.45 15.32
C LEU A 85 4.87 -14.68 15.34
N GLY A 86 6.15 -14.51 15.06
CA GLY A 86 7.14 -15.59 15.06
C GLY A 86 7.94 -15.63 13.77
N GLU A 87 8.92 -16.52 13.71
CA GLU A 87 9.69 -16.73 12.49
C GLU A 87 8.97 -17.78 11.64
N ASP A 88 8.24 -17.33 10.61
CA ASP A 88 7.36 -18.18 9.83
C ASP A 88 8.00 -18.59 8.51
N THR A 89 7.52 -19.70 7.93
CA THR A 89 7.91 -20.17 6.60
C THR A 89 6.70 -20.16 5.68
N LEU A 90 6.76 -19.33 4.64
CA LEU A 90 5.68 -19.12 3.69
C LEU A 90 6.06 -19.71 2.33
N THR A 91 5.22 -20.58 1.79
CA THR A 91 5.35 -21.22 0.48
C THR A 91 4.07 -20.94 -0.30
N GLY A 92 4.12 -20.18 -1.38
CA GLY A 92 2.97 -19.87 -2.24
C GLY A 92 2.49 -21.09 -3.00
N GLY A 93 3.34 -21.66 -3.80
CA GLY A 93 3.07 -22.83 -4.64
C GLY A 93 2.88 -22.50 -6.10
N GLU A 94 1.87 -23.13 -6.76
CA GLU A 94 1.53 -22.83 -8.15
C GLU A 94 0.51 -21.67 -8.20
N GLY A 95 0.84 -20.52 -8.71
CA GLY A 95 -0.14 -19.43 -8.86
C GLY A 95 0.49 -18.06 -8.81
N ARG A 96 -0.35 -17.06 -8.60
CA ARG A 96 0.06 -15.71 -8.28
C ARG A 96 -0.27 -15.43 -6.82
N ASP A 97 0.71 -15.61 -5.98
CA ASP A 97 0.54 -15.57 -4.55
C ASP A 97 0.85 -14.21 -3.94
N VAL A 98 0.29 -13.93 -2.78
CA VAL A 98 0.53 -12.71 -2.03
C VAL A 98 1.09 -13.08 -0.64
N PHE A 99 2.33 -12.69 -0.39
CA PHE A 99 2.98 -12.82 0.91
C PHE A 99 2.81 -11.53 1.70
N VAL A 100 2.05 -11.58 2.79
CA VAL A 100 1.76 -10.42 3.64
C VAL A 100 2.80 -10.32 4.73
N LEU A 101 3.58 -9.23 4.74
CA LEU A 101 4.59 -8.97 5.76
C LEU A 101 4.03 -8.11 6.88
N GLU A 102 4.55 -8.29 8.09
CA GLU A 102 4.14 -7.57 9.28
C GLU A 102 5.35 -6.99 10.04
N ARG A 103 5.14 -5.90 10.78
CA ARG A 103 6.12 -5.31 11.71
C ARG A 103 5.94 -5.89 13.10
N ASN A 104 6.31 -7.12 13.29
CA ASN A 104 6.13 -7.84 14.56
C ASN A 104 7.43 -8.19 15.28
N GLY A 105 8.59 -7.77 14.71
CA GLY A 105 9.93 -7.99 15.27
C GLY A 105 10.53 -9.36 14.95
N SER A 106 9.90 -10.16 14.10
CA SER A 106 10.42 -11.42 13.56
C SER A 106 10.74 -11.30 12.07
N ILE A 107 11.43 -12.29 11.52
CA ILE A 107 11.82 -12.34 10.12
C ILE A 107 11.21 -13.59 9.50
N ASP A 108 10.21 -13.37 8.65
CA ASP A 108 9.58 -14.48 7.93
C ASP A 108 10.42 -14.91 6.74
N GLU A 109 10.34 -16.18 6.41
CA GLU A 109 10.98 -16.78 5.26
C GLU A 109 9.98 -17.04 4.14
N ILE A 110 10.12 -16.33 3.00
CA ILE A 110 9.40 -16.65 1.76
C ILE A 110 10.26 -17.67 0.99
N ALA A 111 9.74 -18.88 0.88
CA ALA A 111 10.53 -20.04 0.45
C ALA A 111 10.66 -20.17 -1.08
N ASP A 112 9.63 -19.76 -1.85
CA ASP A 112 9.48 -20.08 -3.27
C ASP A 112 8.99 -18.91 -4.16
N PHE A 113 9.24 -17.67 -3.78
CA PHE A 113 8.81 -16.49 -4.52
C PHE A 113 9.15 -16.55 -6.02
N GLU A 114 8.14 -16.48 -6.87
CA GLU A 114 8.27 -16.43 -8.32
C GLU A 114 8.23 -15.00 -8.85
N ASN A 115 9.41 -14.46 -9.20
CA ASN A 115 9.54 -13.06 -9.66
C ASN A 115 8.73 -12.78 -10.93
N GLY A 116 7.91 -11.74 -10.90
CA GLY A 116 7.01 -11.34 -11.99
C GLY A 116 5.67 -12.11 -12.01
N ILE A 117 5.45 -12.97 -11.04
CA ILE A 117 4.19 -13.70 -10.80
C ILE A 117 3.66 -13.33 -9.43
N ASP A 118 4.43 -13.58 -8.37
CA ASP A 118 4.04 -13.34 -7.00
C ASP A 118 4.22 -11.89 -6.57
N LEU A 119 3.58 -11.55 -5.47
CA LEU A 119 3.59 -10.24 -4.87
C LEU A 119 3.90 -10.30 -3.37
N ILE A 120 4.60 -9.31 -2.89
CA ILE A 120 4.86 -9.08 -1.47
C ILE A 120 4.05 -7.87 -1.03
N LYS A 121 3.14 -8.07 -0.08
CA LYS A 121 2.39 -6.99 0.55
C LYS A 121 3.19 -6.46 1.73
N LEU A 122 3.60 -5.21 1.65
CA LEU A 122 4.35 -4.56 2.72
C LEU A 122 3.43 -4.24 3.92
N PRO A 123 4.00 -4.15 5.13
CA PRO A 123 3.29 -3.68 6.31
C PRO A 123 2.63 -2.32 6.07
N GLU A 124 1.50 -2.08 6.75
CA GLU A 124 0.78 -0.81 6.68
C GLU A 124 1.72 0.39 6.93
N GLY A 125 1.59 1.41 6.08
CA GLY A 125 2.39 2.63 6.13
C GLY A 125 3.82 2.48 5.56
N LEU A 126 4.17 1.36 4.92
CA LEU A 126 5.40 1.21 4.15
C LEU A 126 5.13 1.22 2.65
N SER A 127 5.94 2.00 1.93
CA SER A 127 6.08 1.95 0.48
C SER A 127 7.37 1.26 0.06
N PHE A 128 7.58 1.05 -1.23
CA PHE A 128 8.83 0.50 -1.74
C PHE A 128 10.05 1.37 -1.43
N ASP A 129 9.88 2.68 -1.31
CA ASP A 129 10.95 3.63 -0.97
C ASP A 129 11.35 3.57 0.52
N ASP A 130 10.49 3.00 1.36
CA ASP A 130 10.73 2.86 2.81
C ASP A 130 11.44 1.56 3.15
N ILE A 131 11.76 0.73 2.16
CA ILE A 131 12.51 -0.51 2.35
C ILE A 131 13.85 -0.50 1.64
N SER A 132 14.76 -1.31 2.11
CA SER A 132 16.02 -1.65 1.44
C SER A 132 16.09 -3.14 1.18
N LEU A 133 16.53 -3.51 -0.02
CA LEU A 133 16.76 -4.88 -0.43
C LEU A 133 18.25 -5.17 -0.37
N LYS A 134 18.65 -6.23 0.35
CA LYS A 134 20.05 -6.57 0.55
C LYS A 134 20.27 -8.07 0.40
N ASP A 135 21.23 -8.44 -0.43
CA ASP A 135 21.65 -9.83 -0.51
C ASP A 135 22.17 -10.31 0.85
N SER A 136 21.69 -11.46 1.28
CA SER A 136 22.13 -12.06 2.53
C SER A 136 23.60 -12.48 2.43
N SER A 137 24.30 -12.52 3.56
CA SER A 137 25.70 -12.93 3.60
C SER A 137 25.89 -14.45 3.61
N ASP A 138 24.79 -15.21 3.60
CA ASP A 138 24.82 -16.66 3.47
C ASP A 138 25.13 -17.09 2.03
N SER A 139 25.49 -18.36 1.83
CA SER A 139 25.86 -18.88 0.52
C SER A 139 24.67 -19.21 -0.39
N GLN A 140 23.44 -18.82 -0.02
CA GLN A 140 22.19 -19.31 -0.63
C GLN A 140 21.46 -18.28 -1.50
N GLN A 141 22.07 -17.17 -1.90
CA GLN A 141 21.44 -16.20 -2.81
C GLN A 141 20.07 -15.72 -2.32
N ASN A 142 19.96 -15.36 -1.04
CA ASN A 142 18.73 -14.88 -0.44
C ASN A 142 18.72 -13.35 -0.36
N THR A 143 17.55 -12.74 -0.42
CA THR A 143 17.35 -11.30 -0.20
C THR A 143 16.70 -11.03 1.14
N LEU A 144 17.24 -10.08 1.89
CA LEU A 144 16.61 -9.50 3.07
C LEU A 144 15.84 -8.25 2.66
N ILE A 145 14.60 -8.16 3.09
CA ILE A 145 13.77 -6.96 3.02
C ILE A 145 13.93 -6.24 4.37
N ILE A 146 14.45 -5.03 4.33
CA ILE A 146 14.80 -4.24 5.51
C ILE A 146 13.91 -2.99 5.56
N ASP A 147 13.22 -2.78 6.66
CA ASP A 147 12.53 -1.54 6.96
C ASP A 147 13.55 -0.43 7.27
N ASN A 148 13.59 0.61 6.45
CA ASN A 148 14.55 1.70 6.59
C ASN A 148 14.31 2.58 7.83
N LEU A 149 13.09 2.58 8.37
CA LEU A 149 12.76 3.36 9.56
C LEU A 149 13.34 2.73 10.83
N THR A 150 13.25 1.40 10.94
CA THR A 150 13.75 0.66 12.10
C THR A 150 15.17 0.14 11.89
N GLY A 151 15.59 -0.08 10.65
CA GLY A 151 16.82 -0.75 10.25
C GLY A 151 16.78 -2.27 10.44
N GLU A 152 15.62 -2.84 10.76
CA GLU A 152 15.43 -4.27 10.98
C GLU A 152 14.97 -4.98 9.71
N ALA A 153 15.37 -6.23 9.54
CA ALA A 153 14.84 -7.08 8.49
C ALA A 153 13.43 -7.56 8.88
N ILE A 154 12.50 -7.49 7.95
CA ILE A 154 11.10 -7.93 8.13
C ILE A 154 10.79 -9.22 7.36
N ALA A 155 11.59 -9.56 6.36
CA ALA A 155 11.47 -10.85 5.67
C ALA A 155 12.80 -11.25 4.99
N LYS A 156 12.89 -12.55 4.70
CA LYS A 156 13.94 -13.16 3.89
C LYS A 156 13.30 -13.90 2.72
N VAL A 157 13.68 -13.54 1.50
CA VAL A 157 13.25 -14.25 0.27
C VAL A 157 14.35 -15.17 -0.21
N ASN A 158 14.04 -16.44 -0.34
CA ASN A 158 15.00 -17.45 -0.73
C ASN A 158 15.28 -17.48 -2.23
N ASN A 159 16.50 -17.87 -2.58
CA ASN A 159 16.93 -18.12 -3.95
C ASN A 159 16.74 -16.96 -4.94
N LEU A 160 16.69 -15.74 -4.48
CA LEU A 160 16.53 -14.55 -5.30
C LEU A 160 17.49 -13.45 -4.85
N PHE A 161 18.12 -12.76 -5.81
CA PHE A 161 18.98 -11.61 -5.53
C PHE A 161 18.17 -10.31 -5.38
N ALA A 162 18.64 -9.42 -4.54
CA ALA A 162 18.05 -8.08 -4.35
C ALA A 162 17.87 -7.31 -5.66
N SER A 163 18.80 -7.47 -6.61
CA SER A 163 18.74 -6.84 -7.93
C SER A 163 17.64 -7.37 -8.86
N SER A 164 16.98 -8.45 -8.49
CA SER A 164 15.87 -9.03 -9.25
C SER A 164 14.53 -8.38 -8.95
N PHE A 165 14.41 -7.65 -7.84
CA PHE A 165 13.19 -6.99 -7.43
C PHE A 165 13.03 -5.61 -8.06
N SER A 166 11.79 -5.23 -8.31
CA SER A 166 11.35 -3.88 -8.64
C SER A 166 10.12 -3.53 -7.78
N SER A 167 9.65 -2.28 -7.86
CA SER A 167 8.41 -1.87 -7.18
C SER A 167 7.18 -2.67 -7.61
N GLU A 168 7.20 -3.29 -8.80
CA GLU A 168 6.11 -4.13 -9.32
C GLU A 168 5.92 -5.45 -8.54
N ASN A 169 6.93 -5.86 -7.77
CA ASN A 169 6.84 -7.04 -6.91
C ASN A 169 6.15 -6.78 -5.58
N PHE A 170 5.85 -5.52 -5.29
CA PHE A 170 5.31 -5.13 -4.00
C PHE A 170 3.90 -4.55 -4.11
N LEU A 171 3.02 -5.03 -3.24
CA LEU A 171 1.74 -4.40 -2.97
C LEU A 171 1.90 -3.49 -1.76
N PHE A 172 1.37 -2.30 -1.90
CA PHE A 172 1.22 -1.37 -0.77
C PHE A 172 -0.24 -1.40 -0.38
N GLU A 173 -0.55 -1.58 0.90
CA GLU A 173 -1.84 -1.14 1.35
C GLU A 173 -1.83 0.38 1.33
N VAL A 174 -2.59 0.89 0.39
CA VAL A 174 -3.30 2.12 0.67
C VAL A 174 -4.28 1.72 1.77
N SER A 175 -3.98 2.01 3.03
CA SER A 175 -4.84 1.61 4.14
C SER A 175 -6.24 2.16 3.88
N ASP A 176 -7.27 1.37 4.12
CA ASP A 176 -8.68 1.82 4.06
C ASP A 176 -9.00 2.86 5.16
N ASN A 177 -7.97 3.36 5.82
CA ASN A 177 -7.97 4.59 6.58
C ASN A 177 -7.65 5.75 5.62
N THR A 178 -8.59 6.06 4.74
CA THR A 178 -8.53 7.08 3.68
C THR A 178 -7.94 8.43 4.12
N GLN A 179 -7.77 8.65 5.40
CA GLN A 179 -7.25 9.90 5.95
C GLN A 179 -5.74 9.87 6.21
N THR A 180 -5.13 8.69 6.51
CA THR A 180 -3.67 8.58 6.78
C THR A 180 -2.89 8.45 5.47
N ASP A 181 -3.39 7.67 4.51
CA ASP A 181 -2.71 7.48 3.21
C ASP A 181 -2.77 8.71 2.34
N ASN A 182 -3.89 9.41 2.37
CA ASN A 182 -3.99 10.71 1.73
C ASN A 182 -2.94 11.67 2.30
N GLN A 183 -2.65 11.59 3.61
CA GLN A 183 -1.65 12.46 4.24
C GLN A 183 -0.23 12.10 3.82
N ASP A 184 0.12 10.83 3.74
CA ASP A 184 1.45 10.37 3.29
C ASP A 184 1.70 10.75 1.83
N PHE A 185 0.70 10.60 0.96
CA PHE A 185 0.78 11.05 -0.44
C PHE A 185 0.92 12.58 -0.54
N ILE A 186 0.16 13.31 0.27
CA ILE A 186 0.25 14.77 0.37
C ILE A 186 1.66 15.20 0.81
N ASP A 187 2.18 14.62 1.87
CA ASP A 187 3.51 14.93 2.41
C ASP A 187 4.62 14.58 1.41
N ARG A 188 4.48 13.48 0.71
CA ARG A 188 5.42 13.07 -0.33
C ARG A 188 5.42 14.03 -1.53
N VAL A 189 4.26 14.46 -2.01
CA VAL A 189 4.16 15.48 -3.08
C VAL A 189 4.82 16.79 -2.64
N ILE A 190 4.61 17.23 -1.40
CA ILE A 190 5.25 18.43 -0.85
C ILE A 190 6.77 18.25 -0.79
N GLY A 191 7.25 17.09 -0.34
CA GLY A 191 8.67 16.75 -0.29
C GLY A 191 9.33 16.79 -1.67
N LEU A 192 8.74 16.13 -2.67
CA LEU A 192 9.21 16.11 -4.05
C LEU A 192 9.20 17.51 -4.68
N THR A 193 8.13 18.28 -4.47
CA THR A 193 8.05 19.68 -4.91
C THR A 193 9.19 20.51 -4.34
N ASN A 194 9.50 20.35 -3.07
CA ASN A 194 10.62 21.05 -2.42
C ASN A 194 11.99 20.54 -2.90
N GLN A 195 12.10 19.29 -3.28
CA GLN A 195 13.30 18.74 -3.91
C GLN A 195 13.57 19.42 -5.26
N GLU A 196 12.56 19.56 -6.12
CA GLU A 196 12.67 20.28 -7.40
C GLU A 196 13.07 21.75 -7.20
N ARG A 197 12.49 22.42 -6.22
CA ARG A 197 12.85 23.79 -5.85
C ARG A 197 14.30 23.91 -5.38
N SER A 198 14.76 22.97 -4.57
CA SER A 198 16.13 22.97 -4.04
C SER A 198 17.20 22.82 -5.14
N GLN A 199 16.92 22.02 -6.18
CA GLN A 199 17.80 21.88 -7.36
C GLN A 199 18.01 23.22 -8.08
N LEU A 200 17.05 24.12 -7.97
CA LEU A 200 17.10 25.47 -8.54
C LEU A 200 17.51 26.55 -7.53
N SER A 201 17.98 26.15 -6.35
CA SER A 201 18.37 27.04 -5.24
C SER A 201 17.23 27.98 -4.75
N LEU A 202 15.99 27.53 -4.88
CA LEU A 202 14.81 28.22 -4.35
C LEU A 202 14.52 27.80 -2.90
N SER A 203 13.95 28.71 -2.11
CA SER A 203 13.50 28.39 -0.76
C SER A 203 12.39 27.33 -0.79
N PRO A 204 12.39 26.39 0.17
CA PRO A 204 11.31 25.41 0.27
C PRO A 204 9.98 26.09 0.60
N LEU A 205 8.90 25.48 0.12
CA LEU A 205 7.53 25.85 0.50
C LEU A 205 7.19 25.21 1.85
N THR A 206 6.49 25.97 2.69
CA THR A 206 5.99 25.45 3.97
C THR A 206 4.56 24.92 3.79
N ALA A 207 4.31 23.70 4.26
CA ALA A 207 2.96 23.14 4.27
C ALA A 207 2.00 24.01 5.12
N ASN A 208 0.78 24.21 4.61
CA ASN A 208 -0.25 24.98 5.32
C ASN A 208 -1.58 24.22 5.31
N PRO A 209 -2.18 23.93 6.48
CA PRO A 209 -3.41 23.15 6.58
C PRO A 209 -4.61 23.78 5.87
N LEU A 210 -4.72 25.11 5.84
CA LEU A 210 -5.82 25.82 5.17
C LEU A 210 -5.70 25.70 3.65
N LEU A 211 -4.47 25.75 3.11
CA LEU A 211 -4.22 25.48 1.68
C LEU A 211 -4.49 24.01 1.35
N THR A 212 -4.13 23.08 2.22
CA THR A 212 -4.45 21.66 2.06
C THR A 212 -5.96 21.44 2.04
N GLN A 213 -6.71 22.10 2.92
CA GLN A 213 -8.17 22.04 2.93
C GLN A 213 -8.77 22.55 1.61
N ALA A 214 -8.29 23.67 1.07
CA ALA A 214 -8.76 24.21 -0.20
C ALA A 214 -8.45 23.24 -1.36
N ALA A 215 -7.25 22.67 -1.39
CA ALA A 215 -6.82 21.70 -2.39
C ALA A 215 -7.64 20.41 -2.31
N GLN A 216 -7.81 19.83 -1.12
CA GLN A 216 -8.56 18.60 -0.89
C GLN A 216 -10.01 18.71 -1.33
N THR A 217 -10.69 19.80 -0.90
CA THR A 217 -12.09 20.04 -1.31
C THR A 217 -12.24 20.09 -2.83
N HIS A 218 -11.31 20.73 -3.54
CA HIS A 218 -11.38 20.79 -5.00
C HIS A 218 -11.10 19.44 -5.65
N THR A 219 -10.13 18.70 -5.13
CA THR A 219 -9.77 17.37 -5.61
C THR A 219 -10.95 16.39 -5.49
N GLU A 220 -11.62 16.37 -4.33
CA GLU A 220 -12.82 15.56 -4.12
C GLU A 220 -13.97 15.97 -5.06
N ASN A 221 -14.17 17.26 -5.24
CA ASN A 221 -15.20 17.76 -6.15
C ASN A 221 -14.93 17.35 -7.60
N MET A 222 -13.69 17.42 -8.07
CA MET A 222 -13.31 16.96 -9.40
C MET A 222 -13.62 15.49 -9.61
N ALA A 223 -13.27 14.65 -8.65
CA ALA A 223 -13.52 13.20 -8.71
C ALA A 223 -15.03 12.87 -8.66
N VAL A 224 -15.73 13.38 -7.65
CA VAL A 224 -17.13 13.01 -7.38
C VAL A 224 -18.12 13.64 -8.36
N GLN A 225 -17.80 14.82 -8.89
CA GLN A 225 -18.66 15.56 -9.82
C GLN A 225 -18.26 15.43 -11.29
N ASP A 226 -17.31 14.52 -11.59
CA ASP A 226 -16.92 14.14 -12.96
C ASP A 226 -16.39 15.30 -13.81
N PHE A 227 -15.39 16.06 -13.31
CA PHE A 227 -14.72 17.12 -14.06
C PHE A 227 -13.23 17.23 -13.71
N LEU A 228 -12.41 17.83 -14.59
CA LEU A 228 -11.02 18.17 -14.34
C LEU A 228 -10.71 19.57 -14.86
N GLU A 229 -11.02 20.58 -14.07
CA GLU A 229 -10.84 22.00 -14.40
C GLU A 229 -10.46 22.81 -13.17
N HIS A 230 -9.75 23.92 -13.37
CA HIS A 230 -9.39 24.87 -12.29
C HIS A 230 -10.59 25.56 -11.65
N THR A 231 -11.66 25.75 -12.42
CA THR A 231 -12.89 26.38 -11.93
C THR A 231 -13.85 25.31 -11.44
N GLY A 232 -14.32 25.43 -10.20
CA GLY A 232 -15.35 24.55 -9.66
C GLY A 232 -16.67 24.67 -10.41
N LEU A 233 -17.51 23.64 -10.37
CA LEU A 233 -18.85 23.68 -11.01
C LEU A 233 -19.76 24.78 -10.39
N ASP A 234 -19.46 25.23 -9.20
CA ASP A 234 -20.11 26.38 -8.54
C ASP A 234 -19.58 27.75 -9.03
N GLY A 235 -18.59 27.74 -9.94
CA GLY A 235 -17.93 28.90 -10.48
C GLY A 235 -16.77 29.42 -9.63
N SER A 236 -16.39 28.75 -8.54
CA SER A 236 -15.29 29.17 -7.67
C SER A 236 -13.93 29.01 -8.36
N SER A 237 -13.08 30.02 -8.23
CA SER A 237 -11.64 29.92 -8.56
C SER A 237 -10.86 29.32 -7.39
N ALA A 238 -9.59 28.96 -7.62
CA ALA A 238 -8.71 28.53 -6.52
C ALA A 238 -8.55 29.61 -5.45
N GLY A 239 -8.49 30.89 -5.84
CA GLY A 239 -8.48 32.02 -4.90
C GLY A 239 -9.71 32.06 -3.99
N ASP A 240 -10.91 31.90 -4.55
CA ASP A 240 -12.15 31.87 -3.78
C ASP A 240 -12.16 30.71 -2.78
N ARG A 241 -11.64 29.54 -3.17
CA ARG A 241 -11.54 28.37 -2.29
C ARG A 241 -10.52 28.58 -1.16
N ILE A 242 -9.41 29.24 -1.43
CA ILE A 242 -8.42 29.61 -0.40
C ILE A 242 -9.05 30.59 0.60
N GLU A 243 -9.71 31.66 0.13
CA GLU A 243 -10.38 32.62 1.00
C GLU A 243 -11.48 31.98 1.86
N ALA A 244 -12.21 31.02 1.31
CA ALA A 244 -13.25 30.29 2.04
C ALA A 244 -12.71 29.47 3.22
N THR A 245 -11.42 29.09 3.24
CA THR A 245 -10.77 28.45 4.41
C THR A 245 -10.36 29.43 5.50
N GLY A 246 -10.46 30.74 5.25
CA GLY A 246 -9.99 31.80 6.13
C GLY A 246 -8.50 32.14 5.98
N TYR A 247 -7.89 31.74 4.87
CA TYR A 247 -6.49 32.06 4.56
C TYR A 247 -6.39 33.38 3.74
N ASP A 248 -5.71 34.36 4.28
CA ASP A 248 -5.45 35.63 3.61
C ASP A 248 -4.13 35.55 2.81
N PHE A 249 -4.15 35.95 1.55
CA PHE A 249 -2.99 35.84 0.65
C PHE A 249 -2.77 37.10 -0.18
N SER A 250 -1.52 37.28 -0.61
CA SER A 250 -1.12 38.33 -1.58
C SER A 250 -0.91 37.78 -2.99
N ALA A 251 -0.68 36.47 -3.13
CA ALA A 251 -0.53 35.75 -4.38
C ALA A 251 -0.93 34.28 -4.22
N TRP A 252 -1.43 33.67 -5.29
CA TRP A 252 -1.72 32.22 -5.33
C TRP A 252 -1.48 31.62 -6.69
N ALA A 253 -1.35 30.28 -6.76
CA ALA A 253 -1.31 29.49 -7.97
C ALA A 253 -1.91 28.09 -7.70
N GLU A 254 -2.30 27.38 -8.75
CA GLU A 254 -2.85 26.04 -8.64
C GLU A 254 -2.35 25.14 -9.77
N ASN A 255 -2.04 23.89 -9.44
CA ASN A 255 -1.85 22.78 -10.36
C ASN A 255 -2.89 21.72 -10.10
N ILE A 256 -3.48 21.16 -11.15
CA ILE A 256 -4.38 20.00 -11.06
C ILE A 256 -3.88 18.89 -11.98
N ALA A 257 -4.21 17.64 -11.63
CA ALA A 257 -3.92 16.49 -12.47
C ALA A 257 -4.88 15.32 -12.21
N GLY A 258 -5.05 14.46 -13.22
CA GLY A 258 -5.79 13.21 -13.12
C GLY A 258 -4.99 12.05 -13.74
N GLY A 259 -5.21 10.82 -13.25
CA GLY A 259 -4.64 9.59 -13.80
C GLY A 259 -3.24 9.22 -13.33
N TYR A 260 -2.60 10.00 -12.49
CA TYR A 260 -1.29 9.68 -11.92
C TYR A 260 -1.46 8.88 -10.64
N GLN A 261 -0.90 7.68 -10.60
CA GLN A 261 -1.08 6.74 -9.49
C GLN A 261 -0.17 7.01 -8.29
N THR A 262 0.93 7.76 -8.48
CA THR A 262 1.92 8.00 -7.43
C THR A 262 2.30 9.47 -7.32
N PRO A 263 2.76 9.93 -6.14
CA PRO A 263 3.33 11.26 -5.93
C PRO A 263 4.46 11.61 -6.89
N GLU A 264 5.35 10.66 -7.18
CA GLU A 264 6.47 10.84 -8.10
C GLU A 264 5.98 11.13 -9.52
N ALA A 265 5.04 10.31 -9.99
CA ALA A 265 4.50 10.44 -11.34
C ALA A 265 3.75 11.77 -11.55
N VAL A 266 2.97 12.21 -10.57
CA VAL A 266 2.25 13.49 -10.69
C VAL A 266 3.18 14.68 -10.64
N VAL A 267 4.18 14.69 -9.75
CA VAL A 267 5.16 15.80 -9.69
C VAL A 267 6.01 15.83 -10.94
N GLU A 268 6.46 14.69 -11.47
CA GLU A 268 7.15 14.61 -12.75
C GLU A 268 6.26 15.13 -13.89
N GLY A 269 4.99 14.75 -13.93
CA GLY A 269 4.02 15.24 -14.91
C GLY A 269 3.86 16.77 -14.86
N TRP A 270 3.76 17.35 -13.68
CA TRP A 270 3.71 18.81 -13.53
C TRP A 270 5.02 19.49 -13.92
N MET A 271 6.17 18.90 -13.58
CA MET A 271 7.49 19.46 -13.98
C MET A 271 7.74 19.41 -15.48
N ASN A 272 7.13 18.46 -16.18
CA ASN A 272 7.19 18.36 -17.65
C ASN A 272 6.20 19.29 -18.37
N SER A 273 5.28 19.94 -17.67
CA SER A 273 4.33 20.93 -18.20
C SER A 273 4.80 22.36 -17.88
N GLU A 274 5.00 23.20 -18.90
CA GLU A 274 5.53 24.56 -18.74
C GLU A 274 4.71 25.39 -17.74
N GLY A 275 3.37 25.34 -17.82
CA GLY A 275 2.48 26.09 -16.93
C GLY A 275 2.54 25.60 -15.48
N HIS A 276 2.44 24.28 -15.26
CA HIS A 276 2.49 23.69 -13.93
C HIS A 276 3.87 23.86 -13.29
N ARG A 277 4.92 23.65 -14.06
CA ARG A 277 6.29 23.88 -13.61
C ARG A 277 6.50 25.32 -13.17
N ALA A 278 5.98 26.31 -13.91
CA ALA A 278 6.11 27.70 -13.54
C ALA A 278 5.54 28.01 -12.16
N ASN A 279 4.47 27.35 -11.72
CA ASN A 279 3.93 27.46 -10.38
C ASN A 279 4.88 26.85 -9.34
N ILE A 280 5.38 25.63 -9.57
CA ILE A 280 6.31 24.94 -8.66
C ILE A 280 7.59 25.74 -8.43
N VAL A 281 8.17 26.32 -9.47
CA VAL A 281 9.45 27.03 -9.39
C VAL A 281 9.30 28.55 -9.18
N ASN A 282 8.10 29.03 -8.87
CA ASN A 282 7.86 30.45 -8.60
C ASN A 282 8.52 30.89 -7.27
N PRO A 283 9.51 31.81 -7.31
CA PRO A 283 10.22 32.24 -6.10
C PRO A 283 9.36 33.07 -5.15
N ASN A 284 8.24 33.60 -5.62
CA ASN A 284 7.36 34.45 -4.82
C ASN A 284 6.35 33.66 -3.99
N LEU A 285 6.14 32.39 -4.26
CA LEU A 285 5.26 31.51 -3.47
C LEU A 285 6.02 30.95 -2.28
N GLN A 286 5.37 30.90 -1.10
CA GLN A 286 6.00 30.57 0.16
C GLN A 286 5.36 29.36 0.85
N GLN A 287 4.08 29.10 0.60
CA GLN A 287 3.35 28.01 1.24
C GLN A 287 2.64 27.13 0.20
N ILE A 288 2.35 25.91 0.60
CA ILE A 288 1.73 24.89 -0.24
C ILE A 288 0.70 24.10 0.54
N GLY A 289 -0.39 23.73 -0.13
CA GLY A 289 -1.32 22.68 0.27
C GLY A 289 -1.51 21.70 -0.88
N VAL A 290 -1.72 20.46 -0.57
CA VAL A 290 -1.95 19.40 -1.56
C VAL A 290 -3.23 18.65 -1.22
N GLY A 291 -4.02 18.32 -2.23
CA GLY A 291 -5.16 17.43 -2.15
C GLY A 291 -4.96 16.21 -3.03
N TYR A 292 -5.41 15.08 -2.55
CA TYR A 292 -5.42 13.81 -3.24
C TYR A 292 -6.74 13.08 -3.01
N TYR A 293 -7.27 12.46 -4.07
CA TYR A 293 -8.46 11.62 -3.96
C TYR A 293 -8.38 10.45 -4.94
N PHE A 294 -8.68 9.27 -4.44
CA PHE A 294 -8.83 8.06 -5.24
C PHE A 294 -10.31 7.66 -5.31
N LEU A 295 -10.82 7.50 -6.52
CA LEU A 295 -12.19 7.04 -6.80
C LEU A 295 -12.10 5.66 -7.47
N GLU A 296 -12.37 4.60 -6.71
CA GLU A 296 -12.17 3.20 -7.13
C GLU A 296 -12.99 2.84 -8.38
N GLU A 297 -14.26 3.23 -8.42
CA GLU A 297 -15.14 3.01 -9.56
C GLU A 297 -15.45 4.33 -10.29
N ASP A 298 -14.41 4.93 -10.88
CA ASP A 298 -14.57 6.14 -11.69
C ASP A 298 -15.13 5.78 -13.07
N THR A 299 -16.45 5.89 -13.20
CA THR A 299 -17.21 5.52 -14.41
C THR A 299 -17.76 6.73 -15.16
N GLY A 300 -17.33 7.94 -14.82
CA GLY A 300 -17.77 9.19 -15.41
C GLY A 300 -17.27 9.43 -16.85
N ASN A 301 -17.47 10.65 -17.34
CA ASN A 301 -16.91 11.09 -18.62
C ASN A 301 -15.40 11.38 -18.47
N ILE A 302 -14.99 11.81 -17.28
CA ILE A 302 -13.61 11.94 -16.85
C ILE A 302 -13.32 10.72 -15.98
N ASN A 303 -12.46 9.83 -16.44
CA ASN A 303 -12.21 8.53 -15.82
C ASN A 303 -10.72 8.38 -15.57
N TYR A 304 -10.26 8.92 -14.45
CA TYR A 304 -8.85 8.91 -14.07
C TYR A 304 -8.54 8.10 -12.81
N ASN A 305 -9.52 7.77 -11.99
CA ASN A 305 -9.43 7.17 -10.65
C ASN A 305 -8.62 8.00 -9.64
N TYR A 306 -7.52 8.61 -10.05
CA TYR A 306 -6.60 9.38 -9.22
C TYR A 306 -6.67 10.86 -9.56
N TYR A 307 -6.97 11.70 -8.56
CA TYR A 307 -7.12 13.14 -8.72
C TYR A 307 -6.19 13.88 -7.76
N TRP A 308 -5.57 14.97 -8.24
CA TRP A 308 -4.57 15.72 -7.51
C TRP A 308 -4.73 17.22 -7.68
N THR A 309 -4.49 17.96 -6.60
CA THR A 309 -4.42 19.42 -6.63
C THR A 309 -3.25 19.90 -5.79
N GLN A 310 -2.42 20.80 -6.33
CA GLN A 310 -1.49 21.62 -5.55
C GLN A 310 -2.00 23.05 -5.52
N VAL A 311 -2.13 23.63 -4.34
CA VAL A 311 -2.43 25.03 -4.12
C VAL A 311 -1.21 25.70 -3.49
N PHE A 312 -0.79 26.80 -4.06
CA PHE A 312 0.35 27.58 -3.59
C PHE A 312 -0.12 28.97 -3.19
N ALA A 313 0.44 29.55 -2.14
CA ALA A 313 0.15 30.91 -1.77
C ALA A 313 1.31 31.62 -1.07
N THR A 314 1.21 32.94 -1.03
CA THR A 314 2.03 33.82 -0.20
C THR A 314 1.10 34.56 0.76
N PRO A 315 1.31 34.44 2.07
CA PRO A 315 0.45 35.13 3.06
C PRO A 315 0.54 36.64 2.90
N LEU A 316 -0.51 37.35 3.33
CA LEU A 316 -0.55 38.82 3.42
C LEU A 316 0.43 39.36 4.44
#